data_41c6637653101ce83bd4e8a13c705621
#
_entry.id   41c6637653101ce83bd4e8a13c705621
#
_cell.length_a   1.000
_cell.length_b   1.000
_cell.length_c   1.000
_cell.angle_alpha   90.00
_cell.angle_beta   90.00
_cell.angle_gamma   90.00
#
_symmetry.space_group_name_H-M   'P 1'
#
loop_
_entity.id
_entity.type
_entity.pdbx_description
1 polymer ?
#
loop_
_entity_poly.entity_id
_entity_poly.type
_entity_poly.pdbx_seq_one_letter_code
_entity_poly.pdbx_strand_id
1 'polypeptide(L)'
;MQVVPAILTNSFDEILEKLNTLEYLVPRVQIDLCDGEFGTLKTWLPEGGETLPTDYDYEFDIMLNDWRPYVMRAIDMGVSRIVAHVDHFSEADASDLVEMLEHTGTALGVCVSNTIDIEDHINFVKFFQERYDNVYIQVMGIRNVGSQGQPFDKIVIERIEALRENCESVAIQVDGAMNNVTAEKVKDAGASTVISGSYILGSDDIAGAINAIEEL
;
A
#
# COMPACT_ATOMS: atom_id res chain seq x y z
N MET A 1 -5.11 10.50 12.46
CA MET A 1 -4.76 9.93 11.13
C MET A 1 -4.69 8.41 11.26
N GLN A 2 -5.14 7.63 10.28
CA GLN A 2 -4.98 6.17 10.35
C GLN A 2 -3.53 5.79 10.04
N VAL A 3 -2.96 4.85 10.80
CA VAL A 3 -1.65 4.27 10.51
C VAL A 3 -1.77 2.77 10.27
N VAL A 4 -1.05 2.27 9.28
CA VAL A 4 -0.98 0.85 8.93
C VAL A 4 0.49 0.43 8.92
N PRO A 5 0.92 -0.49 9.78
CA PRO A 5 2.27 -1.03 9.73
C PRO A 5 2.52 -1.83 8.45
N ALA A 6 3.67 -1.60 7.80
CA ALA A 6 4.12 -2.40 6.66
C ALA A 6 5.12 -3.46 7.10
N ILE A 7 4.88 -4.69 6.67
CA ILE A 7 5.73 -5.86 6.93
C ILE A 7 6.49 -6.23 5.66
N LEU A 8 7.81 -6.07 5.72
CA LEU A 8 8.75 -6.44 4.66
C LEU A 8 9.70 -7.50 5.20
N THR A 9 9.47 -8.76 4.88
CA THR A 9 10.25 -9.89 5.37
C THR A 9 10.49 -10.90 4.24
N ASN A 10 11.45 -11.81 4.46
CA ASN A 10 11.82 -12.80 3.44
C ASN A 10 11.11 -14.15 3.60
N SER A 11 10.37 -14.35 4.68
CA SER A 11 9.65 -15.60 4.95
C SER A 11 8.31 -15.37 5.62
N PHE A 12 7.43 -16.36 5.48
CA PHE A 12 6.12 -16.33 6.13
C PHE A 12 6.23 -16.41 7.67
N ASP A 13 7.21 -17.15 8.18
CA ASP A 13 7.45 -17.24 9.62
C ASP A 13 7.82 -15.87 10.22
N GLU A 14 8.65 -15.08 9.52
CA GLU A 14 8.97 -13.72 9.94
C GLU A 14 7.75 -12.79 9.89
N ILE A 15 6.81 -12.99 8.94
CA ILE A 15 5.53 -12.27 8.93
C ILE A 15 4.76 -12.57 10.23
N LEU A 16 4.62 -13.85 10.59
CA LEU A 16 3.93 -14.25 11.81
C LEU A 16 4.59 -13.67 13.08
N GLU A 17 5.93 -13.62 13.13
CA GLU A 17 6.67 -12.98 14.22
C GLU A 17 6.35 -11.48 14.32
N LYS A 18 6.31 -10.76 13.18
CA LYS A 18 5.97 -9.33 13.16
C LYS A 18 4.53 -9.08 13.56
N LEU A 19 3.59 -9.91 13.09
CA LEU A 19 2.19 -9.86 13.53
C LEU A 19 2.05 -10.04 15.05
N ASN A 20 2.76 -11.01 15.62
CA ASN A 20 2.79 -11.19 17.06
C ASN A 20 3.37 -9.97 17.81
N THR A 21 4.35 -9.30 17.24
CA THR A 21 4.95 -8.10 17.84
C THR A 21 3.97 -6.90 17.86
N LEU A 22 3.05 -6.84 16.90
CA LEU A 22 2.03 -5.79 16.85
C LEU A 22 0.92 -5.97 17.89
N GLU A 23 0.74 -7.18 18.46
CA GLU A 23 -0.15 -7.46 19.62
C GLU A 23 -1.55 -6.80 19.53
N TYR A 24 -2.16 -6.79 18.35
CA TYR A 24 -3.47 -6.16 18.10
C TYR A 24 -3.53 -4.65 18.31
N LEU A 25 -2.40 -3.96 18.31
CA LEU A 25 -2.33 -2.49 18.44
C LEU A 25 -3.01 -1.76 17.27
N VAL A 26 -3.17 -2.44 16.14
CA VAL A 26 -3.79 -1.91 14.92
C VAL A 26 -4.77 -2.93 14.33
N PRO A 27 -5.85 -2.48 13.67
CA PRO A 27 -6.79 -3.40 13.03
C PRO A 27 -6.31 -3.92 11.66
N ARG A 28 -5.33 -3.25 11.04
CA ARG A 28 -4.85 -3.55 9.68
C ARG A 28 -3.34 -3.56 9.62
N VAL A 29 -2.81 -4.42 8.75
CA VAL A 29 -1.38 -4.48 8.39
C VAL A 29 -1.23 -4.60 6.88
N GLN A 30 -0.16 -4.02 6.34
CA GLN A 30 0.26 -4.20 4.95
C GLN A 30 1.40 -5.22 4.89
N ILE A 31 1.37 -6.09 3.88
CA ILE A 31 2.46 -7.01 3.55
C ILE A 31 2.95 -6.67 2.15
N ASP A 32 4.23 -6.36 2.03
CA ASP A 32 4.85 -5.96 0.78
C ASP A 32 5.37 -7.17 0.02
N LEU A 33 4.89 -7.34 -1.21
CA LEU A 33 5.28 -8.41 -2.13
C LEU A 33 6.20 -7.85 -3.21
N CYS A 34 7.50 -8.21 -3.14
CA CYS A 34 8.54 -7.74 -4.07
C CYS A 34 9.35 -8.91 -4.62
N ASP A 35 9.57 -8.96 -5.94
CA ASP A 35 10.37 -9.98 -6.62
C ASP A 35 11.84 -9.59 -6.82
N GLY A 36 12.17 -8.30 -6.60
CA GLY A 36 13.48 -7.73 -6.88
C GLY A 36 13.68 -7.35 -8.34
N GLU A 37 12.66 -7.45 -9.18
CA GLU A 37 12.65 -7.00 -10.58
C GLU A 37 11.93 -5.65 -10.73
N PHE A 38 10.85 -5.43 -9.99
CA PHE A 38 10.14 -4.16 -9.92
C PHE A 38 10.96 -3.10 -9.17
N GLY A 39 11.67 -3.53 -8.11
CA GLY A 39 12.58 -2.73 -7.31
C GLY A 39 13.81 -3.54 -6.90
N THR A 40 14.54 -3.11 -5.88
CA THR A 40 15.76 -3.81 -5.42
C THR A 40 15.50 -4.83 -4.32
N LEU A 41 14.31 -4.76 -3.69
CA LEU A 41 13.93 -5.63 -2.59
C LEU A 41 13.34 -6.95 -3.10
N LYS A 42 13.65 -8.00 -2.35
CA LYS A 42 12.93 -9.28 -2.42
C LYS A 42 12.29 -9.52 -1.08
N THR A 43 11.02 -9.89 -1.11
CA THR A 43 10.28 -10.26 0.09
C THR A 43 9.69 -11.65 -0.08
N TRP A 44 9.05 -12.15 0.97
CA TRP A 44 8.24 -13.33 0.86
C TRP A 44 7.16 -13.15 -0.20
N LEU A 45 6.95 -14.18 -0.98
CA LEU A 45 5.86 -14.27 -1.95
C LEU A 45 5.02 -15.51 -1.64
N PRO A 46 3.68 -15.41 -1.59
CA PRO A 46 2.83 -16.55 -1.29
C PRO A 46 2.95 -17.64 -2.36
N GLU A 47 3.24 -18.86 -1.93
CA GLU A 47 3.35 -20.04 -2.82
C GLU A 47 2.04 -20.82 -2.89
N GLY A 48 1.18 -20.65 -1.89
CA GLY A 48 -0.12 -21.31 -1.71
C GLY A 48 -0.10 -22.31 -0.55
N GLY A 49 -1.18 -22.30 0.23
CA GLY A 49 -1.34 -23.12 1.44
C GLY A 49 -1.02 -22.41 2.74
N GLU A 50 -0.43 -21.20 2.68
CA GLU A 50 -0.27 -20.35 3.85
C GLU A 50 -1.62 -19.80 4.31
N THR A 51 -1.78 -19.66 5.61
CA THR A 51 -2.99 -19.11 6.23
C THR A 51 -2.63 -17.98 7.14
N LEU A 52 -3.10 -16.78 6.82
CA LEU A 52 -2.93 -15.60 7.67
C LEU A 52 -3.82 -15.69 8.92
N PRO A 53 -3.34 -15.26 10.10
CA PRO A 53 -4.18 -15.10 11.29
C PRO A 53 -5.41 -14.23 11.00
N THR A 54 -6.55 -14.52 11.64
CA THR A 54 -7.81 -13.81 11.38
C THR A 54 -8.00 -12.53 12.21
N ASP A 55 -6.97 -12.14 12.94
CA ASP A 55 -7.02 -11.03 13.90
C ASP A 55 -6.79 -9.66 13.27
N TYR A 56 -6.39 -9.63 12.00
CA TYR A 56 -6.09 -8.41 11.26
C TYR A 56 -6.81 -8.38 9.91
N ASP A 57 -7.13 -7.18 9.45
CA ASP A 57 -7.38 -6.92 8.05
C ASP A 57 -6.03 -6.83 7.31
N TYR A 58 -5.91 -7.55 6.19
CA TYR A 58 -4.67 -7.56 5.41
C TYR A 58 -4.80 -6.73 4.14
N GLU A 59 -3.72 -6.00 3.86
CA GLU A 59 -3.47 -5.34 2.58
C GLU A 59 -2.19 -5.90 1.98
N PHE A 60 -2.23 -6.33 0.71
CA PHE A 60 -1.02 -6.72 -0.03
C PHE A 60 -0.62 -5.59 -0.97
N ASP A 61 0.61 -5.11 -0.83
CA ASP A 61 1.22 -4.19 -1.80
C ASP A 61 2.00 -5.02 -2.83
N ILE A 62 1.47 -5.08 -4.07
CA ILE A 62 1.93 -5.98 -5.13
C ILE A 62 2.90 -5.23 -6.05
N MET A 63 4.18 -5.25 -5.72
CA MET A 63 5.28 -4.66 -6.48
C MET A 63 5.95 -5.74 -7.37
N LEU A 64 5.19 -6.26 -8.34
CA LEU A 64 5.57 -7.41 -9.17
C LEU A 64 5.25 -7.15 -10.64
N ASN A 65 6.16 -7.50 -11.55
CA ASN A 65 5.89 -7.46 -12.99
C ASN A 65 4.83 -8.50 -13.39
N ASP A 66 4.94 -9.73 -12.87
CA ASP A 66 3.92 -10.77 -13.03
C ASP A 66 2.95 -10.77 -11.85
N TRP A 67 2.07 -9.77 -11.80
CA TRP A 67 1.18 -9.51 -10.69
C TRP A 67 -0.04 -10.44 -10.60
N ARG A 68 -0.53 -10.96 -11.74
CA ARG A 68 -1.80 -11.72 -11.81
C ARG A 68 -1.90 -12.92 -10.86
N PRO A 69 -0.89 -13.81 -10.77
CA PRO A 69 -0.94 -14.93 -9.83
C PRO A 69 -1.07 -14.48 -8.38
N TYR A 70 -0.49 -13.34 -8.03
CA TYR A 70 -0.47 -12.83 -6.66
C TYR A 70 -1.76 -12.12 -6.26
N VAL A 71 -2.45 -11.49 -7.20
CA VAL A 71 -3.83 -11.02 -7.00
C VAL A 71 -4.76 -12.20 -6.70
N MET A 72 -4.68 -13.29 -7.49
CA MET A 72 -5.47 -14.50 -7.22
C MET A 72 -5.17 -15.08 -5.85
N ARG A 73 -3.89 -15.17 -5.47
CA ARG A 73 -3.51 -15.68 -4.14
C ARG A 73 -3.99 -14.79 -3.01
N ALA A 74 -3.92 -13.47 -3.17
CA ALA A 74 -4.45 -12.52 -2.19
C ALA A 74 -5.95 -12.75 -1.96
N ILE A 75 -6.73 -12.95 -3.03
CA ILE A 75 -8.16 -13.27 -2.95
C ILE A 75 -8.37 -14.61 -2.23
N ASP A 76 -7.65 -15.66 -2.61
CA ASP A 76 -7.74 -17.00 -1.99
C ASP A 76 -7.37 -16.99 -0.51
N MET A 77 -6.45 -16.12 -0.10
CA MET A 77 -6.03 -15.92 1.29
C MET A 77 -6.98 -15.03 2.09
N GLY A 78 -8.03 -14.47 1.47
CA GLY A 78 -9.00 -13.59 2.12
C GLY A 78 -8.46 -12.20 2.42
N VAL A 79 -7.47 -11.72 1.66
CA VAL A 79 -6.92 -10.36 1.79
C VAL A 79 -7.98 -9.34 1.40
N SER A 80 -8.25 -8.37 2.28
CA SER A 80 -9.35 -7.42 2.10
C SER A 80 -8.99 -6.24 1.18
N ARG A 81 -7.71 -6.01 0.93
CA ARG A 81 -7.20 -4.88 0.15
C ARG A 81 -5.95 -5.30 -0.63
N ILE A 82 -5.83 -4.81 -1.83
CA ILE A 82 -4.59 -4.91 -2.61
C ILE A 82 -4.18 -3.52 -3.12
N VAL A 83 -2.89 -3.28 -3.23
CA VAL A 83 -2.31 -2.16 -3.97
C VAL A 83 -1.70 -2.71 -5.26
N ALA A 84 -2.08 -2.12 -6.38
CA ALA A 84 -1.51 -2.44 -7.68
C ALA A 84 -0.70 -1.25 -8.21
N HIS A 85 0.56 -1.50 -8.56
CA HIS A 85 1.42 -0.53 -9.21
C HIS A 85 1.17 -0.56 -10.72
N VAL A 86 0.43 0.44 -11.20
CA VAL A 86 -0.10 0.45 -12.57
C VAL A 86 0.78 1.18 -13.58
N ASP A 87 2.00 1.51 -13.22
CA ASP A 87 2.97 2.28 -14.04
C ASP A 87 3.14 1.72 -15.47
N HIS A 88 3.02 0.42 -15.62
CA HIS A 88 3.26 -0.28 -16.89
C HIS A 88 2.00 -1.00 -17.40
N PHE A 89 0.84 -0.73 -16.80
CA PHE A 89 -0.40 -1.37 -17.22
C PHE A 89 -0.86 -0.85 -18.59
N SER A 90 -1.19 -1.79 -19.47
CA SER A 90 -2.04 -1.50 -20.62
C SER A 90 -3.51 -1.40 -20.20
N GLU A 91 -4.38 -0.90 -21.08
CA GLU A 91 -5.83 -0.94 -20.83
C GLU A 91 -6.35 -2.37 -20.61
N ALA A 92 -5.74 -3.37 -21.26
CA ALA A 92 -6.08 -4.77 -21.05
C ALA A 92 -5.70 -5.24 -19.65
N ASP A 93 -4.49 -4.90 -19.16
CA ASP A 93 -4.07 -5.23 -17.80
C ASP A 93 -4.99 -4.62 -16.75
N ALA A 94 -5.38 -3.36 -16.94
CA ALA A 94 -6.29 -2.68 -16.04
C ALA A 94 -7.71 -3.30 -16.06
N SER A 95 -8.19 -3.72 -17.23
CA SER A 95 -9.47 -4.42 -17.36
C SER A 95 -9.44 -5.82 -16.74
N ASP A 96 -8.36 -6.57 -16.94
CA ASP A 96 -8.15 -7.89 -16.34
C ASP A 96 -8.17 -7.78 -14.80
N LEU A 97 -7.51 -6.76 -14.24
CA LEU A 97 -7.47 -6.55 -12.79
C LEU A 97 -8.88 -6.29 -12.24
N VAL A 98 -9.68 -5.46 -12.91
CA VAL A 98 -11.08 -5.22 -12.51
C VAL A 98 -11.88 -6.52 -12.55
N GLU A 99 -11.77 -7.31 -13.63
CA GLU A 99 -12.49 -8.59 -13.79
C GLU A 99 -12.11 -9.58 -12.67
N MET A 100 -10.81 -9.66 -12.32
CA MET A 100 -10.34 -10.52 -11.24
C MET A 100 -10.91 -10.15 -9.86
N LEU A 101 -11.18 -8.86 -9.64
CA LEU A 101 -11.69 -8.34 -8.36
C LEU A 101 -13.22 -8.31 -8.28
N GLU A 102 -13.93 -8.48 -9.41
CA GLU A 102 -15.38 -8.52 -9.41
C GLU A 102 -15.92 -9.54 -8.40
N HIS A 103 -16.89 -9.11 -7.60
CA HIS A 103 -17.56 -9.93 -6.60
C HIS A 103 -16.70 -10.46 -5.44
N THR A 104 -15.43 -10.08 -5.34
CA THR A 104 -14.55 -10.49 -4.22
C THR A 104 -14.75 -9.62 -2.98
N GLY A 105 -15.16 -8.38 -3.15
CA GLY A 105 -15.22 -7.37 -2.09
C GLY A 105 -13.86 -6.77 -1.70
N THR A 106 -12.76 -7.18 -2.35
CA THR A 106 -11.41 -6.70 -2.10
C THR A 106 -11.26 -5.25 -2.58
N ALA A 107 -10.77 -4.34 -1.75
CA ALA A 107 -10.51 -2.97 -2.15
C ALA A 107 -9.24 -2.85 -3.02
N LEU A 108 -9.28 -1.99 -4.02
CA LEU A 108 -8.17 -1.74 -4.94
C LEU A 108 -7.50 -0.40 -4.67
N GLY A 109 -6.24 -0.44 -4.24
CA GLY A 109 -5.34 0.71 -4.19
C GLY A 109 -4.66 0.91 -5.55
N VAL A 110 -4.89 2.06 -6.18
CA VAL A 110 -4.23 2.43 -7.42
C VAL A 110 -2.97 3.22 -7.07
N CYS A 111 -1.82 2.68 -7.43
CA CYS A 111 -0.51 3.29 -7.18
C CYS A 111 0.27 3.47 -8.48
N VAL A 112 0.94 4.62 -8.59
CA VAL A 112 1.98 4.86 -9.60
C VAL A 112 3.19 5.49 -8.96
N SER A 113 4.36 5.27 -9.54
CA SER A 113 5.60 5.87 -9.06
C SER A 113 5.60 7.40 -9.21
N ASN A 114 6.39 8.10 -8.39
CA ASN A 114 6.52 9.56 -8.46
C ASN A 114 7.22 10.06 -9.75
N THR A 115 7.69 9.15 -10.59
CA THR A 115 8.29 9.47 -11.90
C THR A 115 7.26 9.58 -13.02
N ILE A 116 6.05 9.06 -12.81
CA ILE A 116 4.92 9.17 -13.74
C ILE A 116 4.26 10.54 -13.57
N ASP A 117 3.79 11.12 -14.67
CA ASP A 117 3.06 12.38 -14.64
C ASP A 117 1.81 12.26 -13.76
N ILE A 118 1.51 13.31 -13.01
CA ILE A 118 0.34 13.34 -12.13
C ILE A 118 -0.99 13.22 -12.91
N GLU A 119 -1.05 13.73 -14.12
CA GLU A 119 -2.23 13.61 -14.99
C GLU A 119 -2.50 12.14 -15.36
N ASP A 120 -1.45 11.36 -15.62
CA ASP A 120 -1.56 9.92 -15.88
C ASP A 120 -2.07 9.17 -14.64
N HIS A 121 -1.57 9.52 -13.45
CA HIS A 121 -2.10 8.95 -12.19
C HIS A 121 -3.59 9.24 -12.02
N ILE A 122 -4.00 10.49 -12.21
CA ILE A 122 -5.41 10.89 -12.15
C ILE A 122 -6.25 10.10 -13.17
N ASN A 123 -5.74 9.90 -14.38
CA ASN A 123 -6.43 9.14 -15.41
C ASN A 123 -6.58 7.66 -15.04
N PHE A 124 -5.56 7.02 -14.47
CA PHE A 124 -5.67 5.65 -13.95
C PHE A 124 -6.72 5.56 -12.83
N VAL A 125 -6.68 6.47 -11.86
CA VAL A 125 -7.67 6.49 -10.77
C VAL A 125 -9.09 6.58 -11.33
N LYS A 126 -9.35 7.52 -12.25
CA LYS A 126 -10.65 7.69 -12.89
C LYS A 126 -11.08 6.45 -13.67
N PHE A 127 -10.15 5.83 -14.42
CA PHE A 127 -10.43 4.60 -15.16
C PHE A 127 -10.94 3.48 -14.24
N PHE A 128 -10.29 3.29 -13.10
CA PHE A 128 -10.70 2.26 -12.13
C PHE A 128 -11.99 2.63 -11.41
N GLN A 129 -12.18 3.90 -11.01
CA GLN A 129 -13.41 4.37 -10.35
C GLN A 129 -14.67 4.20 -11.21
N GLU A 130 -14.55 4.33 -12.54
CA GLU A 130 -15.67 4.11 -13.44
C GLU A 130 -16.08 2.64 -13.58
N ARG A 131 -15.23 1.71 -13.14
CA ARG A 131 -15.38 0.27 -13.36
C ARG A 131 -15.41 -0.56 -12.10
N TYR A 132 -14.96 0.00 -10.99
CA TYR A 132 -14.88 -0.69 -9.70
C TYR A 132 -15.22 0.25 -8.56
N ASP A 133 -16.17 -0.15 -7.70
CA ASP A 133 -16.71 0.72 -6.65
C ASP A 133 -15.76 0.94 -5.47
N ASN A 134 -14.90 -0.04 -5.18
CA ASN A 134 -14.06 -0.04 -3.97
C ASN A 134 -12.60 0.33 -4.28
N VAL A 135 -12.40 1.57 -4.78
CA VAL A 135 -11.10 2.11 -5.17
C VAL A 135 -10.58 3.11 -4.13
N TYR A 136 -9.30 3.04 -3.80
CA TYR A 136 -8.56 4.06 -3.07
C TYR A 136 -7.25 4.36 -3.81
N ILE A 137 -6.53 5.40 -3.37
CA ILE A 137 -5.27 5.82 -3.99
C ILE A 137 -4.12 5.54 -3.03
N GLN A 138 -3.03 4.97 -3.54
CA GLN A 138 -1.74 4.99 -2.86
C GLN A 138 -0.79 5.95 -3.57
N VAL A 139 -0.16 6.84 -2.81
CA VAL A 139 0.93 7.72 -3.27
C VAL A 139 2.22 7.26 -2.60
N MET A 140 3.28 7.13 -3.41
CA MET A 140 4.58 6.75 -2.86
C MET A 140 5.26 7.92 -2.19
N GLY A 141 5.60 7.78 -0.90
CA GLY A 141 6.34 8.77 -0.11
C GLY A 141 7.82 8.88 -0.48
N ILE A 142 8.30 7.97 -1.33
CA ILE A 142 9.68 7.85 -1.80
C ILE A 142 9.74 7.84 -3.33
N ARG A 143 10.92 8.17 -3.88
CA ARG A 143 11.06 8.28 -5.34
C ARG A 143 11.16 6.93 -6.05
N ASN A 144 11.92 5.98 -5.48
CA ASN A 144 12.15 4.68 -6.12
C ASN A 144 11.41 3.61 -5.33
N VAL A 145 10.35 3.10 -5.91
CA VAL A 145 9.53 2.02 -5.35
C VAL A 145 10.37 0.75 -5.16
N GLY A 146 10.05 -0.06 -4.15
CA GLY A 146 10.77 -1.29 -3.85
C GLY A 146 12.20 -1.09 -3.31
N SER A 147 12.46 0.03 -2.62
CA SER A 147 13.76 0.34 -2.00
C SER A 147 13.57 0.93 -0.61
N GLN A 148 14.25 0.37 0.41
CA GLN A 148 14.18 0.88 1.78
C GLN A 148 15.14 2.05 2.05
N GLY A 149 14.84 2.80 3.12
CA GLY A 149 15.74 3.81 3.66
C GLY A 149 15.89 5.08 2.83
N GLN A 150 15.01 5.29 1.84
CA GLN A 150 15.02 6.52 1.06
C GLN A 150 14.42 7.69 1.84
N PRO A 151 14.89 8.92 1.56
CA PRO A 151 14.30 10.11 2.14
C PRO A 151 12.88 10.34 1.58
N PHE A 152 12.07 11.06 2.35
CA PHE A 152 10.77 11.54 1.90
C PHE A 152 10.89 12.43 0.67
N ASP A 153 10.14 12.10 -0.38
CA ASP A 153 10.09 12.89 -1.61
C ASP A 153 9.04 13.99 -1.49
N LYS A 154 9.48 15.25 -1.53
CA LYS A 154 8.58 16.41 -1.33
C LYS A 154 7.52 16.58 -2.41
N ILE A 155 7.70 16.00 -3.60
CA ILE A 155 6.71 16.04 -4.69
C ILE A 155 5.39 15.37 -4.28
N VAL A 156 5.43 14.51 -3.28
CA VAL A 156 4.26 13.81 -2.72
C VAL A 156 3.16 14.78 -2.29
N ILE A 157 3.53 15.92 -1.70
CA ILE A 157 2.56 16.93 -1.25
C ILE A 157 1.76 17.48 -2.43
N GLU A 158 2.46 17.92 -3.49
CA GLU A 158 1.82 18.45 -4.70
C GLU A 158 0.94 17.37 -5.39
N ARG A 159 1.38 16.11 -5.36
CA ARG A 159 0.61 15.00 -5.91
C ARG A 159 -0.68 14.72 -5.14
N ILE A 160 -0.63 14.75 -3.80
CA ILE A 160 -1.82 14.56 -2.96
C ILE A 160 -2.81 15.71 -3.20
N GLU A 161 -2.35 16.96 -3.24
CA GLU A 161 -3.19 18.13 -3.51
C GLU A 161 -3.89 18.02 -4.86
N ALA A 162 -3.14 17.67 -5.93
CA ALA A 162 -3.70 17.48 -7.27
C ALA A 162 -4.72 16.32 -7.33
N LEU A 163 -4.45 15.21 -6.65
CA LEU A 163 -5.38 14.08 -6.54
C LEU A 163 -6.65 14.47 -5.78
N ARG A 164 -6.55 15.26 -4.71
CA ARG A 164 -7.70 15.77 -3.98
C ARG A 164 -8.59 16.68 -4.84
N GLU A 165 -7.99 17.56 -5.63
CA GLU A 165 -8.73 18.44 -6.55
C GLU A 165 -9.48 17.67 -7.64
N ASN A 166 -8.95 16.53 -8.09
CA ASN A 166 -9.49 15.78 -9.23
C ASN A 166 -10.26 14.51 -8.87
N CYS A 167 -10.08 14.00 -7.62
CA CYS A 167 -10.65 12.75 -7.11
C CYS A 167 -11.17 12.95 -5.69
N GLU A 168 -12.05 13.93 -5.46
CA GLU A 168 -12.46 14.46 -4.14
C GLU A 168 -12.89 13.40 -3.12
N SER A 169 -13.61 12.36 -3.53
CA SER A 169 -14.24 11.38 -2.63
C SER A 169 -13.37 10.15 -2.37
N VAL A 170 -12.20 10.03 -2.99
CA VAL A 170 -11.34 8.83 -2.88
C VAL A 170 -10.43 8.93 -1.65
N ALA A 171 -10.32 7.86 -0.89
CA ALA A 171 -9.35 7.78 0.20
C ALA A 171 -7.91 7.79 -0.38
N ILE A 172 -7.03 8.58 0.22
CA ILE A 172 -5.61 8.63 -0.15
C ILE A 172 -4.79 8.09 1.03
N GLN A 173 -3.97 7.08 0.75
CA GLN A 173 -2.92 6.62 1.64
C GLN A 173 -1.54 6.93 1.07
N VAL A 174 -0.54 7.04 1.94
CA VAL A 174 0.85 7.31 1.54
C VAL A 174 1.76 6.25 2.11
N ASP A 175 2.55 5.62 1.24
CA ASP A 175 3.54 4.61 1.63
C ASP A 175 4.97 5.05 1.28
N GLY A 176 5.89 4.84 2.22
CA GLY A 176 7.30 5.15 2.10
C GLY A 176 7.75 6.38 2.89
N ALA A 177 8.79 6.22 3.71
CA ALA A 177 9.39 7.23 4.57
C ALA A 177 8.41 7.89 5.57
N MET A 178 7.36 7.16 5.98
CA MET A 178 6.36 7.67 6.93
C MET A 178 6.82 7.52 8.38
N ASN A 179 6.77 8.63 9.10
CA ASN A 179 6.97 8.79 10.54
C ASN A 179 6.08 9.95 11.03
N ASN A 180 6.10 10.27 12.31
CA ASN A 180 5.26 11.35 12.85
C ASN A 180 5.43 12.71 12.17
N VAL A 181 6.64 13.05 11.67
CA VAL A 181 6.91 14.34 11.00
C VAL A 181 6.41 14.36 9.56
N THR A 182 6.61 13.27 8.81
CA THR A 182 6.17 13.17 7.41
C THR A 182 4.67 12.89 7.31
N ALA A 183 4.11 12.14 8.26
CA ALA A 183 2.67 11.88 8.36
C ALA A 183 1.86 13.19 8.55
N GLU A 184 2.34 14.12 9.39
CA GLU A 184 1.71 15.43 9.56
C GLU A 184 1.61 16.18 8.22
N LYS A 185 2.71 16.19 7.44
CA LYS A 185 2.74 16.89 6.14
C LYS A 185 1.77 16.31 5.13
N VAL A 186 1.72 14.98 5.00
CA VAL A 186 0.81 14.34 4.04
C VAL A 186 -0.65 14.41 4.49
N LYS A 187 -0.91 14.43 5.80
CA LYS A 187 -2.23 14.70 6.37
C LYS A 187 -2.71 16.10 5.98
N ASP A 188 -1.88 17.12 6.17
CA ASP A 188 -2.21 18.52 5.83
C ASP A 188 -2.51 18.68 4.33
N ALA A 189 -1.84 17.91 3.48
CA ALA A 189 -2.12 17.85 2.04
C ALA A 189 -3.40 17.09 1.69
N GLY A 190 -3.97 16.30 2.61
CA GLY A 190 -5.25 15.61 2.41
C GLY A 190 -5.20 14.07 2.43
N ALA A 191 -4.07 13.45 2.79
CA ALA A 191 -4.03 12.01 3.02
C ALA A 191 -4.78 11.64 4.31
N SER A 192 -5.46 10.49 4.31
CA SER A 192 -6.20 9.96 5.47
C SER A 192 -5.47 8.82 6.18
N THR A 193 -4.57 8.15 5.49
CA THR A 193 -3.88 6.96 5.97
C THR A 193 -2.39 7.03 5.60
N VAL A 194 -1.53 6.53 6.47
CA VAL A 194 -0.10 6.32 6.17
C VAL A 194 0.30 4.88 6.43
N ILE A 195 1.16 4.39 5.55
CA ILE A 195 1.79 3.08 5.67
C ILE A 195 3.19 3.30 6.23
N SER A 196 3.51 2.65 7.34
CA SER A 196 4.76 2.89 8.04
C SER A 196 5.40 1.57 8.51
N GLY A 197 6.52 1.22 7.92
CA GLY A 197 7.26 -0.01 8.25
C GLY A 197 8.31 0.22 9.34
N SER A 198 9.51 0.66 8.94
CA SER A 198 10.68 0.74 9.82
C SER A 198 10.53 1.68 11.02
N TYR A 199 9.74 2.74 10.92
CA TYR A 199 9.48 3.65 12.03
C TYR A 199 8.70 2.95 13.16
N ILE A 200 7.74 2.10 12.81
CA ILE A 200 6.93 1.35 13.78
C ILE A 200 7.67 0.09 14.23
N LEU A 201 7.97 -0.81 13.29
CA LEU A 201 8.51 -2.13 13.60
C LEU A 201 9.99 -2.11 14.06
N GLY A 202 10.69 -1.00 13.85
CA GLY A 202 12.05 -0.77 14.36
C GLY A 202 12.09 0.02 15.67
N SER A 203 10.96 0.42 16.23
CA SER A 203 10.87 1.15 17.49
C SER A 203 10.97 0.21 18.69
N ASP A 204 11.66 0.62 19.73
CA ASP A 204 11.64 -0.04 21.04
C ASP A 204 10.27 0.14 21.76
N ASP A 205 9.49 1.16 21.35
CA ASP A 205 8.13 1.44 21.83
C ASP A 205 7.18 1.52 20.61
N ILE A 206 6.72 0.37 20.17
CA ILE A 206 5.82 0.23 19.02
C ILE A 206 4.50 0.98 19.25
N ALA A 207 3.89 0.83 20.43
CA ALA A 207 2.64 1.49 20.76
C ALA A 207 2.81 3.02 20.75
N GLY A 208 3.90 3.53 21.30
CA GLY A 208 4.23 4.96 21.26
C GLY A 208 4.45 5.48 19.84
N ALA A 209 5.09 4.69 18.97
CA ALA A 209 5.31 5.06 17.57
C ALA A 209 3.98 5.11 16.78
N ILE A 210 3.06 4.17 17.01
CA ILE A 210 1.71 4.17 16.44
C ILE A 210 0.93 5.39 16.91
N ASN A 211 0.85 5.61 18.23
CA ASN A 211 0.12 6.73 18.82
C ASN A 211 0.64 8.08 18.32
N ALA A 212 1.95 8.23 18.15
CA ALA A 212 2.56 9.47 17.64
C ALA A 212 2.10 9.86 16.21
N ILE A 213 1.57 8.92 15.44
CA ILE A 213 0.97 9.17 14.13
C ILE A 213 -0.56 9.31 14.25
N GLU A 214 -1.22 8.46 15.04
CA GLU A 214 -2.69 8.48 15.15
C GLU A 214 -3.24 9.76 15.79
N GLU A 215 -2.49 10.35 16.73
CA GLU A 215 -2.85 11.58 17.42
C GLU A 215 -2.69 12.86 16.56
N LEU A 216 -2.09 12.74 15.37
CA LEU A 216 -2.06 13.82 14.39
C LEU A 216 -3.50 14.09 13.88
#